data_9e1339390177755fa4afbf9897c7e32b
#
_entry.id   9e1339390177755fa4afbf9897c7e32b
#
_cell.length_a   1.000
_cell.length_b   1.000
_cell.length_c   1.000
_cell.angle_alpha   90.00
_cell.angle_beta   90.00
_cell.angle_gamma   90.00
#
_symmetry.space_group_name_H-M   'P 1'
#
loop_
_entity.id
_entity.type
_entity.pdbx_description
1 polymer ?
#
loop_
_entity_poly.entity_id
_entity_poly.type
_entity_poly.pdbx_seq_one_letter_code
_entity_poly.pdbx_strand_id
1 'polypeptide(L)'
;QVEHFNNPTLTVSESFKAVTRYWDRITHPEQIISSFPQAIAAMLDPADCGPAFIGLCQDTQEIAFDYPAAFFEPTLHHIPRARPDLQQLDKAIAALKAAKKPLIISGGGVRYSLAEEILGNFAQARGIPLCETIAGKGAVLHEHPAYVGGIGVTGSASANAMAAEADVIVAIGTRLQDFTTGSWTSFKADAQFISINAARFDATKHRAISVVGD
;
A
#
# COMPACT_ATOMS: atom_id res chain seq x y z
N GLN A 1 30.86 -17.18 12.51
CA GLN A 1 31.74 -16.03 12.28
C GLN A 1 31.37 -14.88 13.20
N VAL A 2 32.32 -14.34 13.94
CA VAL A 2 32.11 -13.18 14.82
C VAL A 2 32.32 -11.90 14.00
N GLU A 3 31.28 -11.10 13.86
CA GLU A 3 31.30 -9.84 13.12
C GLU A 3 31.44 -8.60 14.04
N HIS A 4 31.08 -8.78 15.32
CA HIS A 4 31.19 -7.74 16.37
C HIS A 4 31.87 -8.28 17.62
N PHE A 5 32.97 -7.66 18.03
CA PHE A 5 33.68 -8.08 19.25
C PHE A 5 32.85 -7.84 20.52
N ASN A 6 32.14 -6.73 20.60
CA ASN A 6 31.34 -6.38 21.78
C ASN A 6 29.97 -7.04 21.82
N ASN A 7 29.54 -7.60 20.70
CA ASN A 7 28.26 -8.28 20.55
C ASN A 7 28.38 -9.45 19.56
N PRO A 8 28.95 -10.59 20.01
CA PRO A 8 29.29 -11.72 19.12
C PRO A 8 28.10 -12.37 18.43
N THR A 9 26.88 -12.17 18.96
CA THR A 9 25.64 -12.73 18.38
C THR A 9 25.01 -11.82 17.34
N LEU A 10 25.49 -10.58 17.21
CA LEU A 10 24.99 -9.63 16.22
C LEU A 10 25.75 -9.80 14.90
N THR A 11 25.02 -9.82 13.80
CA THR A 11 25.59 -9.84 12.45
C THR A 11 25.35 -8.52 11.74
N VAL A 12 26.17 -8.18 10.74
CA VAL A 12 25.96 -6.99 9.89
C VAL A 12 24.61 -7.06 9.17
N SER A 13 24.14 -8.26 8.85
CA SER A 13 22.83 -8.52 8.23
C SER A 13 21.64 -8.01 9.06
N GLU A 14 21.80 -7.86 10.37
CA GLU A 14 20.77 -7.30 11.25
C GLU A 14 20.36 -5.87 10.87
N SER A 15 21.25 -5.12 10.24
CA SER A 15 20.98 -3.75 9.78
C SER A 15 19.80 -3.68 8.79
N PHE A 16 19.51 -4.76 8.09
CA PHE A 16 18.41 -4.84 7.12
C PHE A 16 17.05 -5.11 7.76
N LYS A 17 16.98 -5.55 9.01
CA LYS A 17 15.70 -5.85 9.69
C LYS A 17 14.75 -4.66 9.73
N ALA A 18 15.27 -3.47 9.89
CA ALA A 18 14.45 -2.26 9.98
C ALA A 18 13.79 -1.84 8.66
N VAL A 19 14.31 -2.32 7.53
CA VAL A 19 13.88 -1.90 6.18
C VAL A 19 13.27 -3.03 5.35
N THR A 20 13.12 -4.22 5.93
CA THR A 20 12.55 -5.40 5.25
C THR A 20 11.25 -5.86 5.90
N ARG A 21 10.40 -6.55 5.13
CA ARG A 21 9.19 -7.22 5.62
C ARG A 21 9.44 -8.67 5.99
N TYR A 22 10.44 -9.27 5.37
CA TYR A 22 10.92 -10.61 5.71
C TYR A 22 12.43 -10.56 5.86
N TRP A 23 12.93 -11.19 6.92
CA TRP A 23 14.36 -11.29 7.16
C TRP A 23 14.69 -12.67 7.68
N ASP A 24 15.67 -13.32 7.07
CA ASP A 24 16.19 -14.59 7.54
C ASP A 24 17.69 -14.70 7.26
N ARG A 25 18.36 -15.58 8.00
CA ARG A 25 19.75 -15.94 7.82
C ARG A 25 19.88 -17.45 7.74
N ILE A 26 20.31 -17.96 6.60
CA ILE A 26 20.46 -19.37 6.32
C ILE A 26 21.80 -19.84 6.89
N THR A 27 21.73 -20.70 7.90
CA THR A 27 22.87 -21.34 8.56
C THR A 27 22.96 -22.84 8.28
N HIS A 28 21.90 -23.43 7.72
CA HIS A 28 21.83 -24.81 7.25
C HIS A 28 21.09 -24.84 5.91
N PRO A 29 21.54 -25.65 4.93
CA PRO A 29 20.99 -25.64 3.57
C PRO A 29 19.47 -25.85 3.51
N GLU A 30 18.92 -26.74 4.34
CA GLU A 30 17.48 -27.06 4.36
C GLU A 30 16.57 -25.90 4.73
N GLN A 31 17.08 -24.88 5.43
CA GLN A 31 16.28 -23.71 5.81
C GLN A 31 15.72 -22.96 4.61
N ILE A 32 16.41 -22.96 3.48
CA ILE A 32 15.97 -22.25 2.27
C ILE A 32 14.63 -22.80 1.73
N ILE A 33 14.34 -24.08 1.99
CA ILE A 33 13.10 -24.73 1.55
C ILE A 33 11.86 -24.04 2.11
N SER A 34 11.94 -23.54 3.35
CA SER A 34 10.84 -22.77 3.98
C SER A 34 11.02 -21.26 3.87
N SER A 35 12.25 -20.78 3.99
CA SER A 35 12.56 -19.35 4.02
C SER A 35 12.26 -18.67 2.68
N PHE A 36 12.64 -19.29 1.56
CA PHE A 36 12.45 -18.68 0.25
C PHE A 36 10.97 -18.49 -0.15
N PRO A 37 10.09 -19.48 0.01
CA PRO A 37 8.66 -19.26 -0.23
C PRO A 37 8.03 -18.20 0.67
N GLN A 38 8.44 -18.10 1.94
CA GLN A 38 7.97 -17.06 2.85
C GLN A 38 8.44 -15.66 2.43
N ALA A 39 9.67 -15.54 1.97
CA ALA A 39 10.20 -14.29 1.41
C ALA A 39 9.38 -13.84 0.20
N ILE A 40 9.06 -14.77 -0.72
CA ILE A 40 8.20 -14.48 -1.87
C ILE A 40 6.80 -14.05 -1.41
N ALA A 41 6.21 -14.77 -0.45
CA ALA A 41 4.90 -14.42 0.09
C ALA A 41 4.87 -12.99 0.69
N ALA A 42 5.92 -12.60 1.43
CA ALA A 42 6.03 -11.25 1.98
C ALA A 42 6.17 -10.17 0.89
N MET A 43 6.85 -10.45 -0.20
CA MET A 43 6.97 -9.54 -1.34
C MET A 43 5.68 -9.40 -2.15
N LEU A 44 4.79 -10.40 -2.08
CA LEU A 44 3.52 -10.45 -2.83
C LEU A 44 2.30 -10.12 -1.97
N ASP A 45 2.48 -9.81 -0.68
CA ASP A 45 1.36 -9.44 0.19
C ASP A 45 0.71 -8.13 -0.28
N PRO A 46 -0.59 -8.11 -0.58
CA PRO A 46 -1.25 -6.90 -1.09
C PRO A 46 -1.39 -5.79 -0.05
N ALA A 47 -1.33 -6.13 1.23
CA ALA A 47 -1.55 -5.18 2.34
C ALA A 47 -0.24 -4.67 2.96
N ASP A 48 0.78 -5.51 3.05
CA ASP A 48 2.06 -5.20 3.71
C ASP A 48 3.27 -5.67 2.91
N CYS A 49 3.22 -5.58 1.58
CA CYS A 49 4.34 -5.93 0.72
C CYS A 49 5.57 -5.07 1.03
N GLY A 50 6.74 -5.68 0.86
CA GLY A 50 8.00 -5.00 1.04
C GLY A 50 9.19 -5.90 0.70
N PRO A 51 10.41 -5.36 0.78
CA PRO A 51 11.60 -6.13 0.44
C PRO A 51 11.81 -7.29 1.42
N ALA A 52 12.36 -8.37 0.90
CA ALA A 52 12.84 -9.52 1.67
C ALA A 52 14.36 -9.54 1.67
N PHE A 53 14.93 -9.96 2.79
CA PHE A 53 16.36 -10.20 2.94
C PHE A 53 16.59 -11.66 3.34
N ILE A 54 17.44 -12.35 2.59
CA ILE A 54 17.93 -13.69 2.94
C ILE A 54 19.45 -13.66 2.92
N GLY A 55 20.06 -13.76 4.09
CA GLY A 55 21.51 -13.85 4.24
C GLY A 55 21.99 -15.29 4.07
N LEU A 56 22.90 -15.53 3.14
CA LEU A 56 23.52 -16.82 2.93
C LEU A 56 24.94 -16.80 3.52
N CYS A 57 25.17 -17.61 4.55
CA CYS A 57 26.53 -17.75 5.12
C CYS A 57 27.43 -18.43 4.10
N GLN A 58 28.67 -17.96 3.98
CA GLN A 58 29.60 -18.45 2.96
C GLN A 58 29.89 -19.95 3.12
N ASP A 59 30.13 -20.41 4.35
CA ASP A 59 30.33 -21.81 4.69
C ASP A 59 29.10 -22.69 4.38
N THR A 60 27.90 -22.16 4.62
CA THR A 60 26.65 -22.86 4.28
C THR A 60 26.48 -23.08 2.78
N GLN A 61 26.97 -22.14 1.96
CA GLN A 61 26.89 -22.24 0.50
C GLN A 61 27.77 -23.37 -0.08
N GLU A 62 28.74 -23.85 0.67
CA GLU A 62 29.61 -24.95 0.26
C GLU A 62 29.09 -26.34 0.68
N ILE A 63 28.02 -26.37 1.51
CA ILE A 63 27.48 -27.64 2.00
C ILE A 63 26.60 -28.27 0.91
N ALA A 64 26.92 -29.52 0.56
CA ALA A 64 26.05 -30.31 -0.30
C ALA A 64 24.78 -30.75 0.45
N PHE A 65 23.63 -30.62 -0.20
CA PHE A 65 22.34 -31.02 0.35
C PHE A 65 21.43 -31.56 -0.76
N ASP A 66 20.72 -32.65 -0.48
CA ASP A 66 19.76 -33.23 -1.41
C ASP A 66 18.41 -32.53 -1.29
N TYR A 67 18.20 -31.53 -2.12
CA TYR A 67 16.92 -30.80 -2.14
C TYR A 67 15.81 -31.67 -2.75
N PRO A 68 14.59 -31.64 -2.17
CA PRO A 68 13.44 -32.29 -2.80
C PRO A 68 13.18 -31.72 -4.19
N ALA A 69 12.92 -32.59 -5.17
CA ALA A 69 12.64 -32.15 -6.55
C ALA A 69 11.50 -31.12 -6.63
N ALA A 70 10.50 -31.26 -5.78
CA ALA A 70 9.37 -30.32 -5.68
C ALA A 70 9.78 -28.87 -5.33
N PHE A 71 10.96 -28.66 -4.71
CA PHE A 71 11.47 -27.32 -4.43
C PHE A 71 11.81 -26.53 -5.70
N PHE A 72 12.14 -27.22 -6.77
CA PHE A 72 12.51 -26.63 -8.07
C PHE A 72 11.35 -26.55 -9.05
N GLU A 73 10.17 -27.06 -8.67
CA GLU A 73 9.00 -26.98 -9.55
C GLU A 73 8.50 -25.53 -9.67
N PRO A 74 8.12 -25.09 -10.88
CA PRO A 74 7.57 -23.78 -11.09
C PRO A 74 6.30 -23.55 -10.25
N THR A 75 6.25 -22.46 -9.49
CA THR A 75 5.09 -22.09 -8.69
C THR A 75 4.43 -20.84 -9.26
N LEU A 76 3.16 -20.94 -9.59
CA LEU A 76 2.35 -19.78 -9.96
C LEU A 76 1.79 -19.12 -8.70
N HIS A 77 2.26 -17.90 -8.43
CA HIS A 77 1.78 -17.13 -7.28
C HIS A 77 0.54 -16.33 -7.65
N HIS A 78 -0.52 -16.50 -6.88
CA HIS A 78 -1.75 -15.73 -7.01
C HIS A 78 -1.81 -14.66 -5.90
N ILE A 79 -2.01 -13.39 -6.28
CA ILE A 79 -2.17 -12.31 -5.31
C ILE A 79 -3.65 -12.26 -4.91
N PRO A 80 -3.99 -12.56 -3.64
CA PRO A 80 -5.37 -12.54 -3.17
C PRO A 80 -5.90 -11.11 -3.10
N ARG A 81 -7.17 -10.91 -3.49
CA ARG A 81 -7.87 -9.63 -3.42
C ARG A 81 -8.88 -9.69 -2.28
N ALA A 82 -8.55 -9.05 -1.15
CA ALA A 82 -9.41 -9.06 0.04
C ALA A 82 -10.69 -8.24 -0.21
N ARG A 83 -11.85 -8.77 0.22
CA ARG A 83 -13.12 -8.06 0.18
C ARG A 83 -13.33 -7.29 1.48
N PRO A 84 -13.90 -6.08 1.42
CA PRO A 84 -14.16 -5.29 2.61
C PRO A 84 -15.31 -5.87 3.45
N ASP A 85 -15.30 -5.52 4.73
CA ASP A 85 -16.45 -5.75 5.61
C ASP A 85 -17.68 -4.98 5.10
N LEU A 86 -18.83 -5.66 5.01
CA LEU A 86 -20.05 -5.11 4.45
C LEU A 86 -20.60 -3.94 5.28
N GLN A 87 -20.50 -3.99 6.61
CA GLN A 87 -21.00 -2.89 7.45
C GLN A 87 -20.17 -1.62 7.25
N GLN A 88 -18.86 -1.75 7.08
CA GLN A 88 -18.00 -0.60 6.79
C GLN A 88 -18.27 -0.05 5.39
N LEU A 89 -18.50 -0.92 4.43
CA LEU A 89 -18.87 -0.52 3.07
C LEU A 89 -20.21 0.25 3.06
N ASP A 90 -21.23 -0.24 3.78
CA ASP A 90 -22.53 0.43 3.88
C ASP A 90 -22.41 1.81 4.54
N LYS A 91 -21.61 1.96 5.59
CA LYS A 91 -21.30 3.25 6.20
C LYS A 91 -20.63 4.22 5.22
N ALA A 92 -19.64 3.72 4.46
CA ALA A 92 -18.96 4.53 3.45
C ALA A 92 -19.91 4.98 2.33
N ILE A 93 -20.78 4.09 1.85
CA ILE A 93 -21.80 4.39 0.85
C ILE A 93 -22.78 5.45 1.39
N ALA A 94 -23.25 5.30 2.63
CA ALA A 94 -24.16 6.26 3.25
C ALA A 94 -23.52 7.65 3.38
N ALA A 95 -22.26 7.71 3.84
CA ALA A 95 -21.52 8.96 3.95
C ALA A 95 -21.31 9.63 2.58
N LEU A 96 -20.93 8.87 1.57
CA LEU A 96 -20.73 9.40 0.21
C LEU A 96 -22.05 9.88 -0.42
N LYS A 97 -23.17 9.18 -0.19
CA LYS A 97 -24.50 9.61 -0.66
C LYS A 97 -24.97 10.91 0.01
N ALA A 98 -24.56 11.17 1.24
CA ALA A 98 -24.92 12.40 1.98
C ALA A 98 -23.99 13.59 1.64
N ALA A 99 -22.86 13.34 1.01
CA ALA A 99 -21.87 14.36 0.66
C ALA A 99 -22.43 15.40 -0.30
N LYS A 100 -22.06 16.67 -0.06
CA LYS A 100 -22.38 17.80 -0.94
C LYS A 100 -21.21 18.19 -1.83
N LYS A 101 -20.01 18.03 -1.33
CA LYS A 101 -18.74 18.35 -2.01
C LYS A 101 -17.75 17.19 -1.83
N PRO A 102 -18.03 15.99 -2.36
CA PRO A 102 -17.10 14.87 -2.26
C PRO A 102 -15.87 15.11 -3.13
N LEU A 103 -14.72 14.60 -2.68
CA LEU A 103 -13.47 14.56 -3.47
C LEU A 103 -12.85 13.19 -3.36
N ILE A 104 -12.43 12.61 -4.48
CA ILE A 104 -11.63 11.38 -4.52
C ILE A 104 -10.16 11.72 -4.55
N ILE A 105 -9.37 11.05 -3.70
CA ILE A 105 -7.91 11.08 -3.72
C ILE A 105 -7.40 9.70 -4.11
N SER A 106 -6.85 9.58 -5.31
CA SER A 106 -6.27 8.34 -5.85
C SER A 106 -4.80 8.23 -5.44
N GLY A 107 -4.45 7.17 -4.74
CA GLY A 107 -3.08 6.81 -4.39
C GLY A 107 -2.51 5.68 -5.26
N GLY A 108 -1.27 5.27 -4.97
CA GLY A 108 -0.59 4.20 -5.69
C GLY A 108 -1.32 2.84 -5.62
N GLY A 109 -2.07 2.60 -4.55
CA GLY A 109 -2.85 1.37 -4.38
C GLY A 109 -3.86 1.12 -5.49
N VAL A 110 -4.40 2.17 -6.12
CA VAL A 110 -5.32 2.03 -7.26
C VAL A 110 -4.66 1.27 -8.42
N ARG A 111 -3.38 1.57 -8.69
CA ARG A 111 -2.61 0.87 -9.73
C ARG A 111 -2.26 -0.57 -9.33
N TYR A 112 -1.90 -0.80 -8.08
CA TYR A 112 -1.65 -2.15 -7.58
C TYR A 112 -2.90 -3.04 -7.62
N SER A 113 -4.07 -2.44 -7.43
CA SER A 113 -5.36 -3.14 -7.52
C SER A 113 -5.88 -3.28 -8.96
N LEU A 114 -5.18 -2.71 -9.95
CA LEU A 114 -5.62 -2.65 -11.36
C LEU A 114 -7.02 -2.02 -11.49
N ALA A 115 -7.28 -0.97 -10.71
CA ALA A 115 -8.59 -0.34 -10.57
C ALA A 115 -8.70 1.03 -11.26
N GLU A 116 -7.76 1.38 -12.13
CA GLU A 116 -7.67 2.69 -12.77
C GLU A 116 -8.93 3.00 -13.58
N GLU A 117 -9.33 2.09 -14.45
CA GLU A 117 -10.49 2.28 -15.32
C GLU A 117 -11.80 2.35 -14.53
N ILE A 118 -11.99 1.43 -13.58
CA ILE A 118 -13.22 1.41 -12.77
C ILE A 118 -13.35 2.65 -11.91
N LEU A 119 -12.23 3.19 -11.39
CA LEU A 119 -12.22 4.41 -10.61
C LEU A 119 -12.55 5.64 -11.46
N GLY A 120 -11.93 5.77 -12.62
CA GLY A 120 -12.23 6.84 -13.57
C GLY A 120 -13.71 6.85 -13.98
N ASN A 121 -14.22 5.70 -14.42
CA ASN A 121 -15.61 5.54 -14.80
C ASN A 121 -16.58 5.88 -13.65
N PHE A 122 -16.28 5.45 -12.43
CA PHE A 122 -17.08 5.79 -11.25
C PHE A 122 -17.07 7.29 -10.96
N ALA A 123 -15.91 7.92 -10.96
CA ALA A 123 -15.76 9.36 -10.70
C ALA A 123 -16.57 10.18 -11.72
N GLN A 124 -16.43 9.85 -13.00
CA GLN A 124 -17.17 10.51 -14.08
C GLN A 124 -18.69 10.28 -13.98
N ALA A 125 -19.13 9.05 -13.79
CA ALA A 125 -20.55 8.72 -13.71
C ALA A 125 -21.26 9.38 -12.51
N ARG A 126 -20.51 9.68 -11.46
CA ARG A 126 -21.03 10.35 -10.24
C ARG A 126 -20.76 11.84 -10.20
N GLY A 127 -20.01 12.38 -11.17
CA GLY A 127 -19.60 13.79 -11.18
C GLY A 127 -18.73 14.17 -9.99
N ILE A 128 -17.91 13.22 -9.48
CA ILE A 128 -17.04 13.45 -8.33
C ILE A 128 -15.64 13.84 -8.82
N PRO A 129 -15.10 15.00 -8.43
CA PRO A 129 -13.72 15.36 -8.77
C PRO A 129 -12.72 14.34 -8.22
N LEU A 130 -11.68 14.07 -9.00
CA LEU A 130 -10.63 13.13 -8.67
C LEU A 130 -9.27 13.80 -8.78
N CYS A 131 -8.50 13.74 -7.72
CA CYS A 131 -7.10 14.17 -7.70
C CYS A 131 -6.18 12.98 -7.38
N GLU A 132 -4.90 13.14 -7.67
CA GLU A 132 -3.89 12.09 -7.48
C GLU A 132 -2.82 12.53 -6.49
N THR A 133 -2.34 11.56 -5.68
CA THR A 133 -1.10 11.73 -4.93
C THR A 133 0.11 11.53 -5.86
N ILE A 134 1.32 11.90 -5.41
CA ILE A 134 2.55 11.66 -6.17
C ILE A 134 2.69 10.16 -6.52
N ALA A 135 2.42 9.27 -5.57
CA ALA A 135 2.50 7.82 -5.79
C ALA A 135 1.35 7.28 -6.66
N GLY A 136 0.23 7.97 -6.73
CA GLY A 136 -0.93 7.63 -7.55
C GLY A 136 -0.91 8.23 -8.95
N LYS A 137 0.11 9.04 -9.27
CA LYS A 137 0.16 9.75 -10.55
C LYS A 137 0.08 8.79 -11.74
N GLY A 138 -0.82 9.12 -12.67
CA GLY A 138 -1.07 8.35 -13.88
C GLY A 138 -2.06 7.18 -13.67
N ALA A 139 -2.74 7.09 -12.53
CA ALA A 139 -3.87 6.18 -12.38
C ALA A 139 -5.06 6.63 -13.24
N VAL A 140 -5.22 7.93 -13.45
CA VAL A 140 -6.22 8.50 -14.36
C VAL A 140 -5.52 9.47 -15.30
N LEU A 141 -5.85 9.41 -16.59
CA LEU A 141 -5.26 10.32 -17.58
C LEU A 141 -5.66 11.77 -17.29
N HIS A 142 -4.77 12.72 -17.62
CA HIS A 142 -5.00 14.13 -17.30
C HIS A 142 -6.14 14.75 -18.12
N GLU A 143 -6.49 14.16 -19.25
CA GLU A 143 -7.66 14.53 -20.07
C GLU A 143 -8.99 14.02 -19.53
N HIS A 144 -8.94 13.17 -18.51
CA HIS A 144 -10.16 12.57 -17.96
C HIS A 144 -11.06 13.65 -17.34
N PRO A 145 -12.38 13.67 -17.64
CA PRO A 145 -13.29 14.76 -17.23
C PRO A 145 -13.36 15.00 -15.71
N ALA A 146 -13.17 13.95 -14.91
CA ALA A 146 -13.17 14.06 -13.44
C ALA A 146 -11.82 14.49 -12.85
N TYR A 147 -10.73 14.50 -13.64
CA TYR A 147 -9.39 14.78 -13.13
C TYR A 147 -9.17 16.27 -12.84
N VAL A 148 -8.74 16.59 -11.63
CA VAL A 148 -8.52 17.98 -11.18
C VAL A 148 -7.08 18.29 -10.79
N GLY A 149 -6.16 17.36 -11.03
CA GLY A 149 -4.72 17.56 -10.81
C GLY A 149 -4.14 16.77 -9.66
N GLY A 150 -2.88 16.99 -9.36
CA GLY A 150 -2.21 16.43 -8.18
C GLY A 150 -2.58 17.18 -6.91
N ILE A 151 -2.66 16.46 -5.79
CA ILE A 151 -2.93 17.04 -4.46
C ILE A 151 -1.66 17.13 -3.62
N GLY A 152 -1.62 18.06 -2.69
CA GLY A 152 -0.61 18.20 -1.65
C GLY A 152 0.33 19.38 -1.86
N VAL A 153 1.49 19.35 -1.18
CA VAL A 153 2.47 20.47 -1.15
C VAL A 153 2.93 20.88 -2.56
N THR A 154 3.10 19.90 -3.45
CA THR A 154 3.46 20.13 -4.86
C THR A 154 2.26 19.95 -5.80
N GLY A 155 1.05 20.01 -5.26
CA GLY A 155 -0.17 19.81 -6.00
C GLY A 155 -0.61 21.05 -6.80
N SER A 156 -1.66 20.84 -7.63
CA SER A 156 -2.28 21.92 -8.36
C SER A 156 -3.15 22.81 -7.47
N ALA A 157 -3.28 24.08 -7.83
CA ALA A 157 -4.17 25.01 -7.11
C ALA A 157 -5.62 24.52 -7.12
N SER A 158 -6.08 23.91 -8.23
CA SER A 158 -7.42 23.36 -8.38
C SER A 158 -7.69 22.20 -7.41
N ALA A 159 -6.82 21.20 -7.36
CA ALA A 159 -6.99 20.06 -6.46
C ALA A 159 -6.94 20.47 -4.99
N ASN A 160 -5.98 21.33 -4.63
CA ASN A 160 -5.87 21.83 -3.25
C ASN A 160 -7.04 22.70 -2.83
N ALA A 161 -7.58 23.55 -3.71
CA ALA A 161 -8.78 24.32 -3.43
C ALA A 161 -10.02 23.42 -3.20
N MET A 162 -10.20 22.40 -4.03
CA MET A 162 -11.27 21.42 -3.86
C MET A 162 -11.13 20.62 -2.56
N ALA A 163 -9.91 20.24 -2.21
CA ALA A 163 -9.64 19.55 -0.94
C ALA A 163 -9.99 20.42 0.27
N ALA A 164 -9.68 21.72 0.22
CA ALA A 164 -10.02 22.67 1.28
C ALA A 164 -11.53 22.90 1.43
N GLU A 165 -12.33 22.63 0.40
CA GLU A 165 -13.78 22.80 0.42
C GLU A 165 -14.56 21.50 0.60
N ALA A 166 -13.93 20.35 0.41
CA ALA A 166 -14.59 19.06 0.46
C ALA A 166 -15.17 18.76 1.85
N ASP A 167 -16.39 18.22 1.89
CA ASP A 167 -17.04 17.72 3.10
C ASP A 167 -16.81 16.23 3.32
N VAL A 168 -16.58 15.48 2.24
CA VAL A 168 -16.22 14.05 2.27
C VAL A 168 -15.02 13.82 1.37
N ILE A 169 -13.97 13.22 1.95
CA ILE A 169 -12.76 12.80 1.24
C ILE A 169 -12.78 11.28 1.09
N VAL A 170 -12.79 10.79 -0.14
CA VAL A 170 -12.65 9.36 -0.44
C VAL A 170 -11.19 9.08 -0.81
N ALA A 171 -10.41 8.64 0.14
CA ALA A 171 -9.00 8.30 -0.02
C ALA A 171 -8.87 6.83 -0.44
N ILE A 172 -8.35 6.56 -1.65
CA ILE A 172 -8.29 5.22 -2.23
C ILE A 172 -6.83 4.83 -2.46
N GLY A 173 -6.38 3.76 -1.81
CA GLY A 173 -5.03 3.22 -1.97
C GLY A 173 -3.92 4.23 -1.63
N THR A 174 -4.16 5.10 -0.66
CA THR A 174 -3.21 6.13 -0.22
C THR A 174 -2.98 6.08 1.29
N ARG A 175 -1.78 6.44 1.70
CA ARG A 175 -1.40 6.56 3.12
C ARG A 175 -1.74 7.92 3.71
N LEU A 176 -2.17 8.90 2.90
CA LEU A 176 -2.39 10.29 3.33
C LEU A 176 -1.19 10.85 4.13
N GLN A 177 0.00 10.75 3.55
CA GLN A 177 1.25 11.26 4.14
C GLN A 177 1.31 12.79 4.11
N ASP A 178 2.25 13.38 4.83
CA ASP A 178 2.42 14.82 4.99
C ASP A 178 2.45 15.60 3.67
N PHE A 179 3.17 15.11 2.67
CA PHE A 179 3.21 15.74 1.35
C PHE A 179 1.85 15.80 0.66
N THR A 180 1.00 14.79 0.86
CA THR A 180 -0.35 14.75 0.29
C THR A 180 -1.31 15.66 1.05
N THR A 181 -1.13 15.80 2.36
CA THR A 181 -2.07 16.45 3.26
C THR A 181 -1.65 17.85 3.69
N GLY A 182 -0.43 18.28 3.33
CA GLY A 182 0.16 19.50 3.85
C GLY A 182 0.17 19.52 5.38
N SER A 183 0.61 18.42 6.00
CA SER A 183 0.56 18.21 7.45
C SER A 183 -0.86 18.43 8.01
N TRP A 184 -1.86 17.92 7.29
CA TRP A 184 -3.31 18.00 7.63
C TRP A 184 -3.92 19.41 7.58
N THR A 185 -3.24 20.36 6.98
CA THR A 185 -3.77 21.73 6.81
C THR A 185 -4.62 21.89 5.54
N SER A 186 -4.57 20.90 4.62
CA SER A 186 -5.24 20.98 3.31
C SER A 186 -6.74 20.70 3.36
N PHE A 187 -7.27 20.23 4.48
CA PHE A 187 -8.67 19.80 4.60
C PHE A 187 -9.42 20.60 5.65
N LYS A 188 -10.75 20.68 5.52
CA LYS A 188 -11.61 21.21 6.59
C LYS A 188 -11.47 20.36 7.86
N ALA A 189 -11.58 21.01 9.00
CA ALA A 189 -11.52 20.34 10.31
C ALA A 189 -12.67 19.33 10.53
N ASP A 190 -13.82 19.55 9.89
CA ASP A 190 -15.01 18.72 9.94
C ASP A 190 -15.18 17.79 8.73
N ALA A 191 -14.20 17.75 7.82
CA ALA A 191 -14.26 16.84 6.68
C ALA A 191 -14.28 15.38 7.13
N GLN A 192 -15.22 14.61 6.60
CA GLN A 192 -15.33 13.18 6.86
C GLN A 192 -14.44 12.41 5.89
N PHE A 193 -13.63 11.49 6.41
CA PHE A 193 -12.80 10.63 5.60
C PHE A 193 -13.42 9.24 5.41
N ILE A 194 -13.39 8.76 4.17
CA ILE A 194 -13.60 7.36 3.80
C ILE A 194 -12.26 6.87 3.27
N SER A 195 -11.70 5.82 3.86
CA SER A 195 -10.42 5.27 3.41
C SER A 195 -10.62 3.84 2.89
N ILE A 196 -10.38 3.65 1.59
CA ILE A 196 -10.38 2.35 0.93
C ILE A 196 -8.91 1.95 0.76
N ASN A 197 -8.48 0.90 1.45
CA ASN A 197 -7.09 0.48 1.41
C ASN A 197 -6.94 -1.00 1.77
N ALA A 198 -6.06 -1.71 1.06
CA ALA A 198 -5.70 -3.08 1.40
C ALA A 198 -5.00 -3.16 2.77
N ALA A 199 -4.18 -2.16 3.11
CA ALA A 199 -3.49 -2.05 4.38
C ALA A 199 -4.41 -1.49 5.46
N ARG A 200 -4.78 -2.32 6.44
CA ARG A 200 -5.63 -1.93 7.56
C ARG A 200 -5.06 -0.73 8.34
N PHE A 201 -3.74 -0.70 8.55
CA PHE A 201 -3.08 0.39 9.26
C PHE A 201 -3.36 1.75 8.60
N ASP A 202 -3.28 1.82 7.28
CA ASP A 202 -3.53 3.05 6.53
C ASP A 202 -5.03 3.37 6.42
N ALA A 203 -5.89 2.35 6.33
CA ALA A 203 -7.34 2.53 6.27
C ALA A 203 -7.94 3.11 7.55
N THR A 204 -7.37 2.83 8.71
CA THR A 204 -7.92 3.23 10.01
C THR A 204 -7.43 4.58 10.51
N LYS A 205 -6.56 5.27 9.78
CA LYS A 205 -6.04 6.59 10.16
C LYS A 205 -7.15 7.65 10.21
N HIS A 206 -6.94 8.65 11.07
CA HIS A 206 -7.69 9.92 11.08
C HIS A 206 -9.21 9.75 11.25
N ARG A 207 -9.64 8.76 12.01
CA ARG A 207 -11.07 8.47 12.27
C ARG A 207 -11.85 8.22 10.97
N ALA A 208 -11.19 7.78 9.91
CA ALA A 208 -11.85 7.46 8.66
C ALA A 208 -12.83 6.29 8.81
N ILE A 209 -13.89 6.31 8.00
CA ILE A 209 -14.66 5.10 7.74
C ILE A 209 -13.73 4.17 6.95
N SER A 210 -13.23 3.13 7.62
CA SER A 210 -12.21 2.25 7.06
C SER A 210 -12.83 1.10 6.27
N VAL A 211 -12.63 1.14 4.96
CA VAL A 211 -13.01 0.07 4.04
C VAL A 211 -11.74 -0.70 3.69
N VAL A 212 -11.45 -1.73 4.51
CA VAL A 212 -10.25 -2.55 4.33
C VAL A 212 -10.52 -3.59 3.25
N GLY A 213 -9.88 -3.43 2.10
CA GLY A 213 -10.06 -4.28 0.94
C GLY A 213 -9.23 -3.82 -0.25
N ASP A 214 -9.24 -4.65 -1.30
CA ASP A 214 -8.51 -4.47 -2.55
C ASP A 214 -9.50 -4.40 -3.74
#